data_27d3555834f105c4c82ea9dec71c3593
#
_entry.id   27d3555834f105c4c82ea9dec71c3593
#
_cell.length_a   1.000
_cell.length_b   1.000
_cell.length_c   1.000
_cell.angle_alpha   90.00
_cell.angle_beta   90.00
_cell.angle_gamma   90.00
#
_symmetry.space_group_name_H-M   'P 1'
#
loop_
_entity.id
_entity.type
_entity.pdbx_description
1 polymer ?
#
loop_
_entity_poly.entity_id
_entity_poly.type
_entity_poly.pdbx_seq_one_letter_code
_entity_poly.pdbx_strand_id
1 'polypeptide(L)'
;MNENLDWNVGKIIELLEKLNLIENTIIVYFSDNGPNGNRWNAGMKGIKGTTDEGGIRSPLIIQWKNTIKASQKIENLSGSIDLLPTLLGLSGVQYKTIKSFDGLNLTPLLMGQNPSALQNRFIPTYWNGKTSIRTTQYRLDASNQLYDMILDTAQTTDVAKIYPASYNDILFKKKQWENEVVAAMPLTDERPLLIGDPLFINDVLPASEANARGNIVRSSIHPNDSYYKQWRSTEDSILWNIEVLEKGEFEIEFYYACSEKNIGTKIELSFQNSSVTKPIIVANDMPLIGVQNDRVKRDESFLKDFKPLNLGRIMLPKGKGIMSAKATILNAADDLEFYMIRLKRIN
;
A
#
# COMPACT_ATOMS: atom_id res chain seq x y z
N MET A 1 21.93 0.39 -1.31
CA MET A 1 20.48 0.66 -1.22
C MET A 1 20.19 1.87 -0.35
N ASN A 2 20.66 1.92 0.92
CA ASN A 2 20.39 3.08 1.81
C ASN A 2 20.93 4.40 1.28
N GLU A 3 22.15 4.43 0.71
CA GLU A 3 22.71 5.60 0.05
C GLU A 3 21.85 6.12 -1.12
N ASN A 4 21.29 5.20 -1.93
CA ASN A 4 20.41 5.56 -3.03
C ASN A 4 19.08 6.15 -2.51
N LEU A 5 18.53 5.59 -1.41
CA LEU A 5 17.34 6.12 -0.76
C LEU A 5 17.60 7.53 -0.22
N ASP A 6 18.69 7.71 0.53
CA ASP A 6 19.11 8.99 1.10
C ASP A 6 19.31 10.05 0.00
N TRP A 7 19.98 9.68 -1.09
CA TRP A 7 20.18 10.55 -2.25
C TRP A 7 18.86 10.99 -2.91
N ASN A 8 17.86 10.07 -3.04
CA ASN A 8 16.56 10.44 -3.61
C ASN A 8 15.77 11.36 -2.68
N VAL A 9 15.78 11.11 -1.37
CA VAL A 9 15.19 12.01 -0.38
C VAL A 9 15.85 13.38 -0.42
N GLY A 10 17.18 13.41 -0.51
CA GLY A 10 17.96 14.66 -0.66
C GLY A 10 17.50 15.47 -1.86
N LYS A 11 17.30 14.85 -3.04
CA LYS A 11 16.79 15.54 -4.24
C LYS A 11 15.40 16.16 -4.06
N ILE A 12 14.52 15.49 -3.33
CA ILE A 12 13.20 16.04 -3.02
C ILE A 12 13.35 17.29 -2.15
N ILE A 13 14.18 17.22 -1.12
CA ILE A 13 14.45 18.35 -0.22
C ILE A 13 15.07 19.53 -0.98
N GLU A 14 16.10 19.28 -1.79
CA GLU A 14 16.72 20.31 -2.65
C GLU A 14 15.72 20.98 -3.59
N LEU A 15 14.79 20.20 -4.17
CA LEU A 15 13.74 20.76 -5.03
C LEU A 15 12.78 21.65 -4.24
N LEU A 16 12.35 21.22 -3.04
CA LEU A 16 11.49 22.03 -2.17
C LEU A 16 12.18 23.35 -1.75
N GLU A 17 13.48 23.31 -1.48
CA GLU A 17 14.27 24.51 -1.17
C GLU A 17 14.36 25.44 -2.38
N LYS A 18 14.68 24.89 -3.55
CA LYS A 18 14.76 25.65 -4.81
C LYS A 18 13.44 26.33 -5.19
N LEU A 19 12.31 25.69 -4.86
CA LEU A 19 10.98 26.22 -5.11
C LEU A 19 10.47 27.13 -3.97
N ASN A 20 11.24 27.35 -2.91
CA ASN A 20 10.86 28.09 -1.70
C ASN A 20 9.62 27.50 -1.00
N LEU A 21 9.44 26.19 -1.05
CA LEU A 21 8.30 25.49 -0.43
C LEU A 21 8.65 24.80 0.90
N ILE A 22 9.94 24.64 1.21
CA ILE A 22 10.42 23.83 2.35
C ILE A 22 9.89 24.30 3.71
N GLU A 23 9.67 25.60 3.90
CA GLU A 23 9.17 26.17 5.16
C GLU A 23 7.68 25.91 5.38
N ASN A 24 6.93 25.71 4.29
CA ASN A 24 5.49 25.40 4.33
C ASN A 24 5.19 23.95 3.95
N THR A 25 6.15 23.05 4.16
CA THR A 25 6.02 21.62 3.83
C THR A 25 6.37 20.77 5.04
N ILE A 26 5.45 19.88 5.43
CA ILE A 26 5.70 18.83 6.41
C ILE A 26 6.26 17.62 5.65
N ILE A 27 7.48 17.21 5.98
CA ILE A 27 8.12 16.04 5.40
C ILE A 27 8.02 14.89 6.41
N VAL A 28 7.43 13.77 5.99
CA VAL A 28 7.33 12.55 6.81
C VAL A 28 8.01 11.42 6.07
N TYR A 29 9.02 10.84 6.70
CA TYR A 29 9.70 9.65 6.22
C TYR A 29 9.52 8.49 7.19
N PHE A 30 9.05 7.34 6.71
CA PHE A 30 8.96 6.10 7.47
C PHE A 30 9.01 4.89 6.53
N SER A 31 9.22 3.70 7.11
CA SER A 31 9.08 2.42 6.41
C SER A 31 7.79 1.74 6.84
N ASP A 32 7.20 0.96 5.95
CA ASP A 32 5.95 0.22 6.18
C ASP A 32 6.11 -0.91 7.20
N ASN A 33 7.28 -1.58 7.20
CA ASN A 33 7.58 -2.72 8.05
C ASN A 33 9.09 -2.89 8.27
N GLY A 34 9.46 -3.90 9.05
CA GLY A 34 10.83 -4.34 9.23
C GLY A 34 11.43 -5.01 7.98
N PRO A 35 12.68 -5.47 8.05
CA PRO A 35 13.41 -5.97 6.88
C PRO A 35 12.78 -7.24 6.30
N ASN A 36 12.83 -7.35 4.98
CA ASN A 36 12.50 -8.59 4.28
C ASN A 36 13.68 -9.56 4.40
N GLY A 37 13.49 -10.67 5.14
CA GLY A 37 14.50 -11.68 5.42
C GLY A 37 15.46 -11.31 6.55
N ASN A 38 16.44 -12.18 6.80
CA ASN A 38 17.39 -12.08 7.91
C ASN A 38 18.47 -11.02 7.63
N ARG A 39 18.07 -9.76 7.60
CA ARG A 39 18.98 -8.61 7.49
C ARG A 39 19.16 -7.99 8.88
N TRP A 40 20.15 -7.11 8.99
CA TRP A 40 20.36 -6.39 10.24
C TRP A 40 19.14 -5.57 10.64
N ASN A 41 18.64 -5.80 11.85
CA ASN A 41 17.48 -5.14 12.44
C ASN A 41 17.71 -4.76 13.91
N ALA A 42 18.95 -4.44 14.28
CA ALA A 42 19.36 -4.16 15.65
C ALA A 42 19.15 -5.32 16.64
N GLY A 43 19.14 -6.57 16.17
CA GLY A 43 18.93 -7.77 16.99
C GLY A 43 17.50 -7.99 17.46
N MET A 44 16.54 -7.24 16.97
CA MET A 44 15.12 -7.41 17.32
C MET A 44 14.58 -8.71 16.74
N LYS A 45 13.68 -9.39 17.47
CA LYS A 45 12.97 -10.58 17.01
C LYS A 45 12.03 -10.24 15.85
N GLY A 46 12.01 -11.09 14.81
CA GLY A 46 11.06 -11.00 13.70
C GLY A 46 11.60 -10.25 12.49
N ILE A 47 10.88 -10.44 11.40
CA ILE A 47 11.11 -9.87 10.06
C ILE A 47 9.77 -9.47 9.44
N LYS A 48 9.75 -8.87 8.26
CA LYS A 48 8.53 -8.58 7.49
C LYS A 48 7.57 -9.79 7.51
N GLY A 49 6.30 -9.54 7.78
CA GLY A 49 5.26 -10.58 7.90
C GLY A 49 5.16 -11.22 9.29
N THR A 50 5.88 -10.69 10.28
CA THR A 50 5.67 -11.05 11.70
C THR A 50 5.13 -9.85 12.49
N THR A 51 4.48 -10.12 13.63
CA THR A 51 3.97 -9.09 14.54
C THR A 51 4.93 -8.82 15.71
N ASP A 52 6.16 -9.37 15.65
CA ASP A 52 7.24 -9.08 16.60
C ASP A 52 7.90 -7.72 16.30
N GLU A 53 8.68 -7.20 17.25
CA GLU A 53 9.28 -5.85 17.19
C GLU A 53 10.07 -5.64 15.88
N GLY A 54 10.93 -6.59 15.49
CA GLY A 54 11.75 -6.49 14.28
C GLY A 54 10.95 -6.58 12.97
N GLY A 55 9.71 -7.10 13.02
CA GLY A 55 8.84 -7.15 11.85
C GLY A 55 8.04 -5.85 11.61
N ILE A 56 7.80 -5.08 12.68
CA ILE A 56 6.88 -3.93 12.63
C ILE A 56 7.53 -2.59 12.98
N ARG A 57 8.64 -2.59 13.73
CA ARG A 57 9.32 -1.35 14.08
C ARG A 57 10.05 -0.78 12.88
N SER A 58 9.78 0.46 12.57
CA SER A 58 10.42 1.21 11.49
C SER A 58 10.84 2.61 11.97
N PRO A 59 11.81 3.24 11.32
CA PRO A 59 12.11 4.65 11.59
C PRO A 59 10.89 5.50 11.23
N LEU A 60 10.65 6.56 12.02
CA LEU A 60 9.73 7.64 11.70
C LEU A 60 10.46 8.95 11.89
N ILE A 61 10.58 9.73 10.83
CA ILE A 61 11.23 11.06 10.84
C ILE A 61 10.20 12.07 10.37
N ILE A 62 9.98 13.11 11.15
CA ILE A 62 9.07 14.21 10.81
C ILE A 62 9.86 15.50 10.86
N GLN A 63 9.83 16.25 9.77
CA GLN A 63 10.46 17.54 9.64
C GLN A 63 9.45 18.59 9.18
N TRP A 64 9.43 19.72 9.87
CA TRP A 64 8.79 20.95 9.41
C TRP A 64 9.70 22.10 9.80
N LYS A 65 10.38 22.65 8.80
CA LYS A 65 11.42 23.67 9.00
C LYS A 65 10.83 24.88 9.76
N ASN A 66 11.59 25.38 10.73
CA ASN A 66 11.21 26.51 11.62
C ASN A 66 10.01 26.25 12.54
N THR A 67 9.34 25.09 12.46
CA THR A 67 8.17 24.79 13.31
C THR A 67 8.47 23.65 14.29
N ILE A 68 9.02 22.54 13.83
CA ILE A 68 9.45 21.44 14.70
C ILE A 68 10.93 21.61 15.01
N LYS A 69 11.29 21.57 16.31
CA LYS A 69 12.68 21.67 16.75
C LYS A 69 13.54 20.57 16.14
N ALA A 70 14.66 20.94 15.54
CA ALA A 70 15.59 19.99 14.95
C ALA A 70 16.25 19.08 15.99
N SER A 71 16.70 17.91 15.55
CA SER A 71 17.47 16.93 16.35
C SER A 71 16.78 16.45 17.64
N GLN A 72 15.47 16.48 17.67
CA GLN A 72 14.71 15.84 18.75
C GLN A 72 14.72 14.32 18.57
N LYS A 73 14.91 13.59 19.66
CA LYS A 73 14.68 12.14 19.74
C LYS A 73 13.49 11.89 20.65
N ILE A 74 12.44 11.29 20.10
CA ILE A 74 11.19 11.00 20.78
C ILE A 74 11.10 9.47 20.95
N GLU A 75 10.97 9.00 22.17
CA GLU A 75 10.96 7.58 22.50
C GLU A 75 9.56 7.05 22.84
N ASN A 76 8.56 7.94 22.84
CA ASN A 76 7.17 7.56 23.11
C ASN A 76 6.65 6.57 22.06
N LEU A 77 5.92 5.57 22.52
CA LEU A 77 5.27 4.61 21.66
C LEU A 77 4.32 5.31 20.68
N SER A 78 4.55 5.13 19.39
CA SER A 78 3.73 5.67 18.31
C SER A 78 3.57 4.65 17.19
N GLY A 79 2.57 4.84 16.34
CA GLY A 79 2.29 3.97 15.21
C GLY A 79 1.74 4.75 14.01
N SER A 80 1.59 4.07 12.87
CA SER A 80 1.04 4.68 11.63
C SER A 80 -0.37 5.23 11.82
N ILE A 81 -1.15 4.69 12.76
CA ILE A 81 -2.47 5.20 13.13
C ILE A 81 -2.45 6.64 13.65
N ASP A 82 -1.30 7.10 14.16
CA ASP A 82 -1.12 8.45 14.69
C ASP A 82 -0.83 9.50 13.61
N LEU A 83 -0.46 9.09 12.41
CA LEU A 83 -0.03 10.02 11.36
C LEU A 83 -1.16 10.96 10.94
N LEU A 84 -2.34 10.41 10.63
CA LEU A 84 -3.47 11.24 10.19
C LEU A 84 -3.89 12.28 11.25
N PRO A 85 -4.20 11.93 12.52
CA PRO A 85 -4.57 12.93 13.52
C PRO A 85 -3.43 13.92 13.81
N THR A 86 -2.17 13.52 13.66
CA THR A 86 -1.02 14.42 13.83
C THR A 86 -0.90 15.41 12.68
N LEU A 87 -1.04 14.97 11.43
CA LEU A 87 -0.99 15.84 10.26
C LEU A 87 -2.14 16.85 10.25
N LEU A 88 -3.34 16.44 10.65
CA LEU A 88 -4.47 17.35 10.83
C LEU A 88 -4.18 18.38 11.94
N GLY A 89 -3.60 17.95 13.06
CA GLY A 89 -3.21 18.84 14.14
C GLY A 89 -2.13 19.84 13.74
N LEU A 90 -1.09 19.39 13.03
CA LEU A 90 -0.01 20.26 12.55
C LEU A 90 -0.49 21.26 11.50
N SER A 91 -1.35 20.84 10.57
CA SER A 91 -1.85 21.70 9.51
C SER A 91 -3.00 22.64 9.94
N GLY A 92 -3.53 22.48 11.16
CA GLY A 92 -4.66 23.26 11.66
C GLY A 92 -5.99 22.98 10.95
N VAL A 93 -6.07 21.90 10.18
CA VAL A 93 -7.28 21.53 9.44
C VAL A 93 -8.37 21.09 10.42
N GLN A 94 -9.51 21.76 10.36
CA GLN A 94 -10.71 21.33 11.09
C GLN A 94 -11.37 20.18 10.34
N TYR A 95 -11.66 19.10 11.05
CA TYR A 95 -12.27 17.90 10.46
C TYR A 95 -13.43 17.41 11.31
N LYS A 96 -14.38 16.75 10.64
CA LYS A 96 -15.42 15.97 11.29
C LYS A 96 -15.29 14.52 10.83
N THR A 97 -15.24 13.60 11.76
CA THR A 97 -15.22 12.16 11.47
C THR A 97 -16.54 11.53 11.93
N ILE A 98 -16.98 10.50 11.21
CA ILE A 98 -18.12 9.66 11.63
C ILE A 98 -17.69 8.76 12.80
N LYS A 99 -16.42 8.35 12.81
CA LYS A 99 -15.81 7.54 13.88
C LYS A 99 -14.61 8.30 14.44
N SER A 100 -14.35 8.16 15.75
CA SER A 100 -13.13 8.65 16.37
C SER A 100 -11.91 7.95 15.78
N PHE A 101 -10.76 8.62 15.79
CA PHE A 101 -9.50 7.99 15.47
C PHE A 101 -9.05 7.05 16.60
N ASP A 102 -8.49 5.90 16.23
CA ASP A 102 -7.77 5.02 17.17
C ASP A 102 -6.39 5.58 17.51
N GLY A 103 -5.80 6.35 16.61
CA GLY A 103 -4.53 7.03 16.77
C GLY A 103 -4.64 8.34 17.57
N LEU A 104 -3.51 8.77 18.11
CA LEU A 104 -3.40 10.00 18.89
C LEU A 104 -2.69 11.11 18.08
N ASN A 105 -3.08 12.35 18.32
CA ASN A 105 -2.39 13.52 17.77
C ASN A 105 -1.04 13.72 18.51
N LEU A 106 0.06 13.52 17.82
CA LEU A 106 1.43 13.68 18.35
C LEU A 106 1.94 15.12 18.28
N THR A 107 1.15 16.09 17.77
CA THR A 107 1.58 17.50 17.68
C THR A 107 2.14 18.04 18.98
N PRO A 108 1.49 17.85 20.17
CA PRO A 108 2.06 18.33 21.43
C PRO A 108 3.45 17.75 21.72
N LEU A 109 3.65 16.44 21.41
CA LEU A 109 4.92 15.77 21.59
C LEU A 109 6.02 16.34 20.67
N LEU A 110 5.69 16.58 19.41
CA LEU A 110 6.60 17.20 18.43
C LEU A 110 6.97 18.64 18.83
N MET A 111 6.11 19.34 19.57
CA MET A 111 6.35 20.67 20.13
C MET A 111 7.02 20.65 21.52
N GLY A 112 7.53 19.48 21.94
CA GLY A 112 8.30 19.35 23.18
C GLY A 112 7.46 19.18 24.45
N GLN A 113 6.16 18.90 24.32
CA GLN A 113 5.29 18.56 25.44
C GLN A 113 5.25 17.03 25.62
N ASN A 114 4.86 16.54 26.79
CA ASN A 114 4.73 15.10 27.04
C ASN A 114 3.33 14.79 27.63
N PRO A 115 2.31 14.66 26.78
CA PRO A 115 0.94 14.44 27.23
C PRO A 115 0.77 13.05 27.85
N SER A 116 0.02 12.99 28.97
CA SER A 116 -0.22 11.75 29.73
C SER A 116 -0.90 10.64 28.90
N ALA A 117 -1.71 10.99 27.93
CA ALA A 117 -2.36 10.05 27.02
C ALA A 117 -1.37 9.15 26.25
N LEU A 118 -0.14 9.61 26.03
CA LEU A 118 0.90 8.84 25.33
C LEU A 118 1.68 7.89 26.26
N GLN A 119 1.59 8.08 27.59
CA GLN A 119 2.38 7.30 28.54
C GLN A 119 1.81 5.90 28.79
N ASN A 120 0.49 5.76 28.80
CA ASN A 120 -0.22 4.52 29.16
C ASN A 120 -0.98 3.88 28.00
N ARG A 121 -0.58 4.15 26.76
CA ARG A 121 -1.23 3.59 25.59
C ARG A 121 -0.75 2.18 25.27
N PHE A 122 -1.56 1.47 24.51
CA PHE A 122 -1.15 0.25 23.83
C PHE A 122 -1.45 0.35 22.33
N ILE A 123 -0.66 -0.34 21.52
CA ILE A 123 -0.85 -0.45 20.07
C ILE A 123 -0.96 -1.92 19.71
N PRO A 124 -2.13 -2.37 19.22
CA PRO A 124 -2.28 -3.70 18.65
C PRO A 124 -1.67 -3.76 17.25
N THR A 125 -1.14 -4.91 16.90
CA THR A 125 -0.67 -5.23 15.56
C THR A 125 -1.27 -6.57 15.15
N TYR A 126 -1.86 -6.61 13.96
CA TYR A 126 -2.47 -7.81 13.40
C TYR A 126 -1.89 -8.11 12.01
N TRP A 127 -1.54 -9.36 11.79
CA TRP A 127 -1.12 -9.86 10.49
C TRP A 127 -1.43 -11.35 10.36
N ASN A 128 -2.16 -11.72 9.32
CA ASN A 128 -2.45 -13.13 8.95
C ASN A 128 -2.85 -14.01 10.15
N GLY A 129 -3.89 -13.60 10.89
CA GLY A 129 -4.41 -14.34 12.05
C GLY A 129 -3.60 -14.18 13.34
N LYS A 130 -2.56 -13.37 13.35
CA LYS A 130 -1.66 -13.18 14.50
C LYS A 130 -1.82 -11.78 15.07
N THR A 131 -2.15 -11.67 16.36
CA THR A 131 -2.24 -10.40 17.09
C THR A 131 -1.12 -10.29 18.10
N SER A 132 -0.46 -9.14 18.17
CA SER A 132 0.42 -8.74 19.27
C SER A 132 0.00 -7.40 19.84
N ILE A 133 0.36 -7.13 21.10
CA ILE A 133 0.11 -5.84 21.77
C ILE A 133 1.44 -5.25 22.22
N ARG A 134 1.68 -3.97 21.91
CA ARG A 134 2.84 -3.20 22.37
C ARG A 134 2.36 -2.11 23.33
N THR A 135 2.91 -2.07 24.52
CA THR A 135 2.81 -0.96 25.46
C THR A 135 4.17 -0.24 25.54
N THR A 136 4.30 0.82 26.30
CA THR A 136 5.60 1.49 26.47
C THR A 136 6.69 0.54 26.98
N GLN A 137 6.37 -0.34 27.94
CA GLN A 137 7.33 -1.26 28.53
C GLN A 137 7.26 -2.66 27.95
N TYR A 138 6.08 -3.20 27.73
CA TYR A 138 5.92 -4.61 27.40
C TYR A 138 5.42 -4.85 25.97
N ARG A 139 5.74 -6.04 25.46
CA ARG A 139 5.12 -6.64 24.30
C ARG A 139 4.53 -8.00 24.67
N LEU A 140 3.26 -8.20 24.38
CA LEU A 140 2.64 -9.52 24.34
C LEU A 140 2.61 -9.98 22.88
N ASP A 141 3.33 -11.05 22.57
CA ASP A 141 3.41 -11.57 21.19
C ASP A 141 2.17 -12.39 20.78
N ALA A 142 2.18 -12.88 19.55
CA ALA A 142 1.08 -13.69 19.01
C ALA A 142 0.88 -15.01 19.77
N SER A 143 1.92 -15.55 20.39
CA SER A 143 1.92 -16.79 21.21
C SER A 143 1.59 -16.54 22.67
N ASN A 144 1.23 -15.30 23.03
CA ASN A 144 0.96 -14.84 24.40
C ASN A 144 2.18 -14.94 25.34
N GLN A 145 3.40 -14.79 24.82
CA GLN A 145 4.60 -14.60 25.61
C GLN A 145 4.79 -13.10 25.87
N LEU A 146 5.17 -12.74 27.12
CA LEU A 146 5.37 -11.35 27.54
C LEU A 146 6.87 -11.02 27.56
N TYR A 147 7.26 -9.92 26.93
CA TYR A 147 8.65 -9.45 26.89
C TYR A 147 8.74 -8.02 27.45
N ASP A 148 9.80 -7.76 28.22
CA ASP A 148 10.15 -6.40 28.68
C ASP A 148 10.97 -5.70 27.58
N MET A 149 10.37 -4.79 26.85
CA MET A 149 10.97 -4.16 25.69
C MET A 149 11.99 -3.05 26.03
N ILE A 150 12.14 -2.72 27.31
CA ILE A 150 13.19 -1.81 27.80
C ILE A 150 14.48 -2.60 28.04
N LEU A 151 14.36 -3.80 28.61
CA LEU A 151 15.50 -4.63 28.99
C LEU A 151 15.86 -5.67 27.93
N ASP A 152 14.89 -6.14 27.16
CA ASP A 152 15.01 -7.24 26.18
C ASP A 152 14.33 -6.88 24.86
N THR A 153 14.93 -5.98 24.09
CA THR A 153 14.43 -5.60 22.76
C THR A 153 14.48 -6.74 21.73
N ALA A 154 15.28 -7.79 22.02
CA ALA A 154 15.40 -8.98 21.20
C ALA A 154 14.29 -10.02 21.47
N GLN A 155 13.46 -9.81 22.49
CA GLN A 155 12.37 -10.72 22.87
C GLN A 155 12.86 -12.17 23.10
N THR A 156 13.88 -12.32 23.93
CA THR A 156 14.52 -13.62 24.23
C THR A 156 13.96 -14.29 25.47
N THR A 157 13.42 -13.50 26.41
CA THR A 157 13.01 -14.00 27.73
C THR A 157 11.53 -13.68 28.00
N ASP A 158 10.73 -14.74 28.12
CA ASP A 158 9.33 -14.60 28.54
C ASP A 158 9.24 -14.27 30.04
N VAL A 159 8.72 -13.10 30.34
CA VAL A 159 8.56 -12.58 31.71
C VAL A 159 7.11 -12.65 32.24
N ALA A 160 6.22 -13.38 31.57
CA ALA A 160 4.79 -13.47 31.97
C ALA A 160 4.60 -13.96 33.40
N LYS A 161 5.43 -14.90 33.85
CA LYS A 161 5.39 -15.43 35.23
C LYS A 161 6.00 -14.46 36.25
N ILE A 162 6.90 -13.58 35.82
CA ILE A 162 7.54 -12.57 36.68
C ILE A 162 6.60 -11.39 36.93
N TYR A 163 5.85 -11.00 35.86
CA TYR A 163 4.93 -9.85 35.89
C TYR A 163 3.47 -10.26 35.59
N PRO A 164 2.84 -11.12 36.44
CA PRO A 164 1.52 -11.68 36.13
C PRO A 164 0.41 -10.63 36.04
N ALA A 165 0.51 -9.54 36.78
CA ALA A 165 -0.48 -8.45 36.72
C ALA A 165 -0.44 -7.75 35.35
N SER A 166 0.73 -7.37 34.85
CA SER A 166 0.92 -6.77 33.54
C SER A 166 0.53 -7.74 32.42
N TYR A 167 0.90 -9.01 32.54
CA TYR A 167 0.51 -10.06 31.60
C TYR A 167 -1.01 -10.16 31.46
N ASN A 168 -1.73 -10.27 32.58
CA ASN A 168 -3.18 -10.42 32.57
C ASN A 168 -3.88 -9.16 32.01
N ASP A 169 -3.41 -7.96 32.35
CA ASP A 169 -3.95 -6.71 31.80
C ASP A 169 -3.78 -6.64 30.28
N ILE A 170 -2.58 -6.92 29.77
CA ILE A 170 -2.29 -6.86 28.34
C ILE A 170 -3.02 -7.97 27.58
N LEU A 171 -3.11 -9.18 28.14
CA LEU A 171 -3.87 -10.29 27.56
C LEU A 171 -5.36 -9.97 27.47
N PHE A 172 -5.93 -9.31 28.51
CA PHE A 172 -7.31 -8.84 28.49
C PHE A 172 -7.53 -7.81 27.36
N LYS A 173 -6.65 -6.82 27.23
CA LYS A 173 -6.70 -5.81 26.14
C LYS A 173 -6.59 -6.46 24.77
N LYS A 174 -5.72 -7.47 24.59
CA LYS A 174 -5.58 -8.23 23.37
C LYS A 174 -6.91 -8.91 22.98
N LYS A 175 -7.51 -9.65 23.91
CA LYS A 175 -8.77 -10.36 23.67
C LYS A 175 -9.93 -9.40 23.39
N GLN A 176 -9.99 -8.29 24.11
CA GLN A 176 -10.99 -7.25 23.88
C GLN A 176 -10.87 -6.70 22.45
N TRP A 177 -9.66 -6.32 22.03
CA TRP A 177 -9.41 -5.80 20.69
C TRP A 177 -9.68 -6.85 19.60
N GLU A 178 -9.31 -8.11 19.81
CA GLU A 178 -9.61 -9.21 18.88
C GLU A 178 -11.12 -9.39 18.70
N ASN A 179 -11.91 -9.36 19.77
CA ASN A 179 -13.35 -9.45 19.72
C ASN A 179 -14.01 -8.23 19.05
N GLU A 180 -13.48 -7.04 19.25
CA GLU A 180 -14.02 -5.80 18.72
C GLU A 180 -13.63 -5.58 17.25
N VAL A 181 -12.39 -5.85 16.89
CA VAL A 181 -11.83 -5.51 15.58
C VAL A 181 -11.67 -6.73 14.69
N VAL A 182 -10.98 -7.78 15.15
CA VAL A 182 -10.67 -8.94 14.30
C VAL A 182 -11.93 -9.74 14.00
N ALA A 183 -12.80 -9.95 14.99
CA ALA A 183 -14.07 -10.66 14.77
C ALA A 183 -15.04 -9.91 13.84
N ALA A 184 -14.90 -8.60 13.70
CA ALA A 184 -15.68 -7.78 12.77
C ALA A 184 -15.09 -7.74 11.35
N MET A 185 -13.89 -8.26 11.13
CA MET A 185 -13.27 -8.28 9.79
C MET A 185 -13.99 -9.30 8.91
N PRO A 186 -14.32 -8.95 7.66
CA PRO A 186 -14.86 -9.91 6.72
C PRO A 186 -13.81 -10.98 6.40
N LEU A 187 -14.26 -12.22 6.16
CA LEU A 187 -13.37 -13.33 5.77
C LEU A 187 -12.69 -13.08 4.42
N THR A 188 -13.39 -12.38 3.53
CA THR A 188 -12.90 -11.97 2.20
C THR A 188 -13.17 -10.50 2.00
N ASP A 189 -12.25 -9.80 1.35
CA ASP A 189 -12.48 -8.41 0.94
C ASP A 189 -13.18 -8.38 -0.41
N GLU A 190 -14.50 -8.22 -0.38
CA GLU A 190 -15.35 -8.13 -1.57
C GLU A 190 -15.67 -6.68 -1.95
N ARG A 191 -15.02 -5.71 -1.31
CA ARG A 191 -15.24 -4.29 -1.63
C ARG A 191 -14.83 -4.03 -3.07
N PRO A 192 -15.69 -3.33 -3.85
CA PRO A 192 -15.33 -2.93 -5.19
C PRO A 192 -14.25 -1.84 -5.17
N LEU A 193 -13.44 -1.78 -6.22
CA LEU A 193 -12.59 -0.62 -6.48
C LEU A 193 -13.48 0.57 -6.82
N LEU A 194 -13.29 1.67 -6.12
CA LEU A 194 -14.06 2.90 -6.35
C LEU A 194 -13.41 3.70 -7.47
N ILE A 195 -14.19 4.06 -8.48
CA ILE A 195 -13.77 4.92 -9.59
C ILE A 195 -14.81 6.00 -9.86
N GLY A 196 -14.38 7.04 -10.56
CA GLY A 196 -15.28 8.09 -11.01
C GLY A 196 -15.74 9.04 -9.90
N ASP A 197 -14.93 9.26 -8.87
CA ASP A 197 -15.14 10.36 -7.94
C ASP A 197 -14.86 11.70 -8.66
N PRO A 198 -15.82 12.67 -8.65
CA PRO A 198 -15.62 13.95 -9.32
C PRO A 198 -14.43 14.78 -8.85
N LEU A 199 -13.94 14.52 -7.63
CA LEU A 199 -12.75 15.18 -7.09
C LEU A 199 -11.45 14.67 -7.70
N PHE A 200 -11.46 13.52 -8.35
CA PHE A 200 -10.29 12.90 -8.96
C PHE A 200 -10.44 12.80 -10.48
N ILE A 201 -9.47 13.36 -11.19
CA ILE A 201 -9.47 13.34 -12.66
C ILE A 201 -9.06 11.98 -13.21
N ASN A 202 -8.21 11.24 -12.49
CA ASN A 202 -7.66 9.97 -12.96
C ASN A 202 -7.94 8.86 -11.95
N ASP A 203 -8.40 7.73 -12.47
CA ASP A 203 -8.49 6.46 -11.78
C ASP A 203 -7.58 5.43 -12.45
N VAL A 204 -7.12 4.43 -11.68
CA VAL A 204 -6.27 3.35 -12.18
C VAL A 204 -6.84 1.99 -11.76
N LEU A 205 -6.91 1.07 -12.71
CA LEU A 205 -7.24 -0.33 -12.48
C LEU A 205 -6.00 -1.18 -12.80
N PRO A 206 -5.17 -1.48 -11.79
CA PRO A 206 -3.93 -2.23 -12.01
C PRO A 206 -4.21 -3.73 -12.18
N ALA A 207 -3.26 -4.43 -12.79
CA ALA A 207 -3.30 -5.89 -12.91
C ALA A 207 -3.31 -6.58 -11.53
N SER A 208 -2.68 -5.99 -10.52
CA SER A 208 -2.61 -6.54 -9.15
C SER A 208 -3.98 -6.69 -8.47
N GLU A 209 -4.94 -5.85 -8.83
CA GLU A 209 -6.29 -5.82 -8.24
C GLU A 209 -7.34 -6.54 -9.11
N ALA A 210 -6.92 -7.14 -10.20
CA ALA A 210 -7.80 -7.84 -11.14
C ALA A 210 -7.81 -9.34 -10.91
N ASN A 211 -8.88 -9.98 -11.40
CA ASN A 211 -8.98 -11.42 -11.53
C ASN A 211 -8.86 -11.81 -13.01
N ALA A 212 -8.06 -12.82 -13.32
CA ALA A 212 -7.97 -13.37 -14.67
C ALA A 212 -8.95 -14.52 -14.87
N ARG A 213 -9.49 -14.62 -16.09
CA ARG A 213 -10.28 -15.77 -16.55
C ARG A 213 -9.61 -16.37 -17.80
N GLY A 214 -9.63 -17.69 -17.90
CA GLY A 214 -9.05 -18.43 -19.02
C GLY A 214 -7.57 -18.75 -18.81
N ASN A 215 -6.74 -18.52 -19.83
CA ASN A 215 -5.32 -18.89 -19.82
C ASN A 215 -4.40 -17.81 -19.22
N ILE A 216 -4.92 -16.63 -18.98
CA ILE A 216 -4.16 -15.46 -18.49
C ILE A 216 -3.61 -15.74 -17.09
N VAL A 217 -2.33 -15.47 -16.89
CA VAL A 217 -1.66 -15.62 -15.59
C VAL A 217 -0.91 -14.34 -15.21
N ARG A 218 -0.81 -14.07 -13.90
CA ARG A 218 0.02 -12.97 -13.39
C ARG A 218 1.50 -13.35 -13.48
N SER A 219 2.34 -12.37 -13.76
CA SER A 219 3.81 -12.50 -13.82
C SER A 219 4.43 -12.85 -12.47
N SER A 220 3.78 -12.48 -11.36
CA SER A 220 4.16 -12.83 -9.98
C SER A 220 2.91 -12.93 -9.10
N ILE A 221 2.99 -13.72 -8.01
CA ILE A 221 1.98 -13.74 -6.94
C ILE A 221 2.03 -12.45 -6.09
N HIS A 222 3.16 -11.75 -6.09
CA HIS A 222 3.34 -10.47 -5.41
C HIS A 222 2.76 -9.33 -6.24
N PRO A 223 2.16 -8.29 -5.62
CA PRO A 223 1.46 -7.24 -6.35
C PRO A 223 2.41 -6.28 -7.08
N ASN A 224 3.63 -6.06 -6.56
CA ASN A 224 4.55 -5.05 -7.09
C ASN A 224 4.97 -5.34 -8.53
N ASP A 225 4.77 -4.36 -9.41
CA ASP A 225 5.09 -4.42 -10.84
C ASP A 225 4.51 -5.65 -11.57
N SER A 226 3.52 -6.32 -10.97
CA SER A 226 2.90 -7.49 -11.60
C SER A 226 2.00 -7.08 -12.76
N TYR A 227 2.05 -7.88 -13.80
CA TYR A 227 1.27 -7.72 -15.02
C TYR A 227 0.69 -9.07 -15.42
N TYR A 228 -0.30 -9.06 -16.33
CA TYR A 228 -0.90 -10.27 -16.91
C TYR A 228 -0.25 -10.62 -18.23
N LYS A 229 -0.08 -11.92 -18.48
CA LYS A 229 0.49 -12.51 -19.68
C LYS A 229 -0.23 -13.81 -20.05
N GLN A 230 0.18 -14.45 -21.16
CA GLN A 230 -0.39 -15.72 -21.67
C GLN A 230 -1.83 -15.59 -22.16
N TRP A 231 -2.11 -14.54 -22.91
CA TRP A 231 -3.35 -14.45 -23.67
C TRP A 231 -3.29 -15.48 -24.81
N ARG A 232 -4.23 -16.42 -24.83
CA ARG A 232 -4.27 -17.53 -25.81
C ARG A 232 -5.57 -17.63 -26.58
N SER A 233 -6.61 -16.97 -26.12
CA SER A 233 -7.96 -17.07 -26.65
C SER A 233 -8.68 -15.73 -26.54
N THR A 234 -9.67 -15.51 -27.42
CA THR A 234 -10.61 -14.39 -27.29
C THR A 234 -11.58 -14.54 -26.11
N GLU A 235 -11.63 -15.73 -25.48
CA GLU A 235 -12.40 -15.97 -24.25
C GLU A 235 -11.63 -15.56 -22.99
N ASP A 236 -10.31 -15.33 -23.11
CA ASP A 236 -9.48 -14.86 -22.01
C ASP A 236 -9.86 -13.42 -21.66
N SER A 237 -9.99 -13.13 -20.35
CA SER A 237 -10.37 -11.80 -19.88
C SER A 237 -9.77 -11.45 -18.52
N ILE A 238 -9.61 -10.16 -18.28
CA ILE A 238 -9.22 -9.56 -17.01
C ILE A 238 -10.42 -8.83 -16.46
N LEU A 239 -10.74 -9.04 -15.19
CA LEU A 239 -11.98 -8.62 -14.55
C LEU A 239 -11.68 -7.83 -13.26
N TRP A 240 -12.32 -6.67 -13.10
CA TRP A 240 -12.32 -5.88 -11.85
C TRP A 240 -13.75 -5.76 -11.34
N ASN A 241 -13.92 -6.00 -10.03
CA ASN A 241 -15.14 -5.60 -9.32
C ASN A 241 -15.03 -4.11 -9.00
N ILE A 242 -15.85 -3.28 -9.61
CA ILE A 242 -15.80 -1.83 -9.47
C ILE A 242 -17.13 -1.24 -9.04
N GLU A 243 -17.07 -0.04 -8.46
CA GLU A 243 -18.21 0.85 -8.25
C GLU A 243 -17.90 2.22 -8.84
N VAL A 244 -18.68 2.63 -9.85
CA VAL A 244 -18.64 3.96 -10.42
C VAL A 244 -19.44 4.89 -9.52
N LEU A 245 -18.77 5.82 -8.82
CA LEU A 245 -19.39 6.72 -7.84
C LEU A 245 -20.29 7.75 -8.48
N GLU A 246 -19.88 8.33 -9.61
CA GLU A 246 -20.70 9.26 -10.40
C GLU A 246 -20.57 8.96 -11.88
N LYS A 247 -21.71 8.96 -12.58
CA LYS A 247 -21.78 8.83 -14.04
C LYS A 247 -20.85 9.85 -14.71
N GLY A 248 -20.09 9.43 -15.72
CA GLY A 248 -19.21 10.34 -16.47
C GLY A 248 -18.68 9.74 -17.76
N GLU A 249 -18.09 10.60 -18.58
CA GLU A 249 -17.33 10.22 -19.76
C GLU A 249 -15.85 10.11 -19.39
N PHE A 250 -15.20 9.01 -19.78
CA PHE A 250 -13.80 8.73 -19.47
C PHE A 250 -13.03 8.42 -20.73
N GLU A 251 -11.86 9.01 -20.89
CA GLU A 251 -10.83 8.58 -21.82
C GLU A 251 -10.05 7.41 -21.22
N ILE A 252 -9.87 6.34 -22.01
CA ILE A 252 -9.33 5.07 -21.57
C ILE A 252 -7.96 4.83 -22.18
N GLU A 253 -6.98 4.52 -21.34
CA GLU A 253 -5.67 4.04 -21.75
C GLU A 253 -5.43 2.63 -21.20
N PHE A 254 -5.16 1.70 -22.11
CA PHE A 254 -4.78 0.32 -21.81
C PHE A 254 -3.26 0.18 -21.95
N TYR A 255 -2.56 -0.08 -20.85
CA TYR A 255 -1.11 -0.20 -20.85
C TYR A 255 -0.68 -1.62 -21.15
N TYR A 256 0.05 -1.79 -22.28
CA TYR A 256 0.39 -3.09 -22.85
C TYR A 256 1.85 -3.19 -23.29
N ALA A 257 2.29 -4.44 -23.47
CA ALA A 257 3.47 -4.80 -24.24
C ALA A 257 3.14 -5.96 -25.17
N CYS A 258 3.68 -5.96 -26.39
CA CYS A 258 3.57 -7.05 -27.34
C CYS A 258 4.56 -6.88 -28.50
N SER A 259 4.90 -7.96 -29.18
CA SER A 259 5.67 -7.91 -30.42
C SER A 259 4.83 -7.47 -31.62
N GLU A 260 5.47 -7.30 -32.79
CA GLU A 260 4.80 -6.97 -34.06
C GLU A 260 3.72 -7.96 -34.47
N LYS A 261 3.80 -9.20 -34.00
CA LYS A 261 2.82 -10.27 -34.29
C LYS A 261 1.41 -9.94 -33.78
N ASN A 262 1.29 -9.08 -32.77
CA ASN A 262 0.01 -8.66 -32.21
C ASN A 262 -0.49 -7.30 -32.74
N ILE A 263 0.15 -6.72 -33.76
CA ILE A 263 -0.43 -5.57 -34.47
C ILE A 263 -1.73 -6.02 -35.12
N GLY A 264 -2.83 -5.29 -34.88
CA GLY A 264 -4.18 -5.64 -35.33
C GLY A 264 -5.02 -6.40 -34.31
N THR A 265 -4.43 -6.94 -33.21
CA THR A 265 -5.18 -7.45 -32.06
C THR A 265 -6.13 -6.36 -31.55
N LYS A 266 -7.41 -6.68 -31.37
CA LYS A 266 -8.42 -5.71 -30.91
C LYS A 266 -8.71 -5.91 -29.44
N ILE A 267 -8.50 -4.87 -28.67
CA ILE A 267 -8.79 -4.83 -27.23
C ILE A 267 -10.14 -4.15 -27.00
N GLU A 268 -11.01 -4.82 -26.28
CA GLU A 268 -12.28 -4.29 -25.78
C GLU A 268 -12.21 -4.09 -24.27
N LEU A 269 -12.65 -2.92 -23.81
CA LEU A 269 -13.02 -2.65 -22.44
C LEU A 269 -14.53 -2.48 -22.36
N SER A 270 -15.17 -3.18 -21.41
CA SER A 270 -16.63 -3.12 -21.23
C SER A 270 -17.01 -3.00 -19.75
N PHE A 271 -18.11 -2.28 -19.50
CA PHE A 271 -18.75 -2.16 -18.18
C PHE A 271 -20.26 -2.02 -18.38
N GLN A 272 -21.04 -2.96 -17.84
CA GLN A 272 -22.48 -3.04 -18.05
C GLN A 272 -22.83 -3.01 -19.56
N ASN A 273 -23.58 -2.01 -20.03
CA ASN A 273 -23.98 -1.85 -21.43
C ASN A 273 -23.05 -0.93 -22.23
N SER A 274 -21.95 -0.48 -21.64
CA SER A 274 -20.96 0.40 -22.30
C SER A 274 -19.74 -0.39 -22.71
N SER A 275 -19.21 -0.14 -23.90
CA SER A 275 -17.94 -0.72 -24.35
C SER A 275 -17.19 0.20 -25.30
N VAL A 276 -15.88 0.00 -25.37
CA VAL A 276 -14.99 0.64 -26.32
C VAL A 276 -13.99 -0.39 -26.84
N THR A 277 -13.70 -0.37 -28.14
CA THR A 277 -12.79 -1.33 -28.78
C THR A 277 -11.82 -0.62 -29.71
N LYS A 278 -10.53 -0.95 -29.63
CA LYS A 278 -9.49 -0.45 -30.54
C LYS A 278 -8.47 -1.52 -30.90
N PRO A 279 -7.89 -1.48 -32.11
CA PRO A 279 -6.78 -2.33 -32.48
C PRO A 279 -5.46 -1.79 -31.91
N ILE A 280 -4.57 -2.69 -31.54
CA ILE A 280 -3.15 -2.39 -31.33
C ILE A 280 -2.53 -2.05 -32.69
N ILE A 281 -1.93 -0.88 -32.83
CA ILE A 281 -1.36 -0.38 -34.08
C ILE A 281 0.16 -0.23 -34.02
N VAL A 282 0.76 -0.32 -32.81
CA VAL A 282 2.19 -0.18 -32.58
C VAL A 282 2.65 -1.30 -31.67
N ALA A 283 3.71 -2.01 -32.07
CA ALA A 283 4.36 -2.96 -31.17
C ALA A 283 5.09 -2.24 -30.01
N ASN A 284 5.18 -2.91 -28.90
CA ASN A 284 5.95 -2.47 -27.74
C ASN A 284 6.58 -3.68 -27.04
N ASP A 285 7.65 -4.19 -27.62
CA ASP A 285 8.39 -5.36 -27.10
C ASP A 285 9.67 -4.91 -26.36
N MET A 286 9.49 -4.16 -25.30
CA MET A 286 10.61 -3.66 -24.50
C MET A 286 11.09 -4.72 -23.51
N PRO A 287 12.40 -4.80 -23.21
CA PRO A 287 12.93 -5.73 -22.22
C PRO A 287 12.52 -5.36 -20.80
N LEU A 288 12.64 -6.33 -19.90
CA LEU A 288 12.48 -6.11 -18.46
C LEU A 288 13.58 -5.15 -17.96
N ILE A 289 13.22 -4.19 -17.11
CA ILE A 289 14.11 -3.18 -16.57
C ILE A 289 14.74 -3.68 -15.28
N GLY A 290 16.07 -3.57 -15.18
CA GLY A 290 16.83 -3.80 -13.94
C GLY A 290 17.17 -5.25 -13.64
N VAL A 291 16.83 -6.22 -14.51
CA VAL A 291 17.16 -7.65 -14.32
C VAL A 291 18.65 -7.85 -14.07
N GLN A 292 19.50 -7.14 -14.80
CA GLN A 292 20.97 -7.23 -14.70
C GLN A 292 21.52 -6.63 -13.40
N ASN A 293 20.75 -5.87 -12.66
CA ASN A 293 21.18 -5.21 -11.43
C ASN A 293 20.89 -6.04 -10.16
N ASP A 294 20.06 -7.06 -10.27
CA ASP A 294 19.73 -7.91 -9.13
C ASP A 294 20.82 -8.91 -8.84
N ARG A 295 21.33 -8.88 -7.61
CA ARG A 295 22.34 -9.83 -7.12
C ARG A 295 21.72 -11.10 -6.54
N VAL A 296 20.42 -11.07 -6.28
CA VAL A 296 19.65 -12.18 -5.68
C VAL A 296 18.39 -12.33 -6.50
N LYS A 297 17.99 -13.56 -6.79
CA LYS A 297 16.71 -13.86 -7.45
C LYS A 297 15.57 -13.27 -6.61
N ARG A 298 14.71 -12.49 -7.25
CA ARG A 298 13.49 -11.96 -6.64
C ARG A 298 12.28 -12.80 -7.03
N ASP A 299 11.25 -12.75 -6.21
CA ASP A 299 9.94 -13.37 -6.47
C ASP A 299 8.93 -12.37 -7.07
N GLU A 300 9.16 -11.05 -6.86
CA GLU A 300 8.39 -9.99 -7.48
C GLU A 300 8.71 -9.86 -8.97
N SER A 301 7.78 -9.29 -9.73
CA SER A 301 8.00 -8.97 -11.15
C SER A 301 9.06 -7.88 -11.31
N PHE A 302 9.73 -7.90 -12.45
CA PHE A 302 10.53 -6.77 -12.92
C PHE A 302 9.63 -5.76 -13.61
N LEU A 303 10.00 -4.49 -13.52
CA LEU A 303 9.37 -3.41 -14.27
C LEU A 303 9.60 -3.60 -15.78
N LYS A 304 8.61 -3.21 -16.59
CA LYS A 304 8.69 -3.14 -18.04
C LYS A 304 8.11 -1.79 -18.49
N ASP A 305 8.62 -1.25 -19.58
CA ASP A 305 8.08 -0.02 -20.17
C ASP A 305 6.81 -0.33 -20.98
N PHE A 306 5.66 -0.37 -20.29
CA PHE A 306 4.35 -0.56 -20.90
C PHE A 306 3.88 0.75 -21.54
N LYS A 307 3.38 0.69 -22.78
CA LYS A 307 2.84 1.84 -23.51
C LYS A 307 1.32 1.91 -23.43
N PRO A 308 0.75 3.12 -23.38
CA PRO A 308 -0.69 3.30 -23.44
C PRO A 308 -1.22 3.09 -24.87
N LEU A 309 -2.24 2.25 -25.01
CA LEU A 309 -3.15 2.24 -26.15
C LEU A 309 -4.37 3.08 -25.75
N ASN A 310 -4.58 4.21 -26.40
CA ASN A 310 -5.81 4.99 -26.21
C ASN A 310 -6.98 4.25 -26.87
N LEU A 311 -7.84 3.65 -26.05
CA LEU A 311 -9.03 2.94 -26.53
C LEU A 311 -10.12 3.90 -27.01
N GLY A 312 -10.06 5.18 -26.64
CA GLY A 312 -11.07 6.19 -26.90
C GLY A 312 -11.88 6.51 -25.66
N ARG A 313 -13.12 6.97 -25.84
CA ARG A 313 -14.00 7.41 -24.77
C ARG A 313 -15.11 6.42 -24.50
N ILE A 314 -15.47 6.27 -23.24
CA ILE A 314 -16.57 5.44 -22.78
C ILE A 314 -17.43 6.21 -21.76
N MET A 315 -18.74 6.10 -21.88
CA MET A 315 -19.67 6.60 -20.88
C MET A 315 -19.89 5.51 -19.83
N LEU A 316 -19.47 5.75 -18.59
CA LEU A 316 -19.70 4.85 -17.49
C LEU A 316 -20.91 5.28 -16.66
N PRO A 317 -21.95 4.44 -16.55
CA PRO A 317 -23.07 4.72 -15.64
C PRO A 317 -22.65 4.54 -14.19
N LYS A 318 -23.28 5.28 -13.28
CA LYS A 318 -23.14 5.10 -11.82
C LYS A 318 -23.57 3.69 -11.38
N GLY A 319 -22.82 3.08 -10.47
CA GLY A 319 -23.19 1.80 -9.83
C GLY A 319 -22.11 0.75 -9.87
N LYS A 320 -22.43 -0.40 -9.28
CA LYS A 320 -21.53 -1.56 -9.15
C LYS A 320 -21.60 -2.47 -10.36
N GLY A 321 -20.49 -3.15 -10.64
CA GLY A 321 -20.44 -4.15 -11.70
C GLY A 321 -19.02 -4.66 -11.96
N ILE A 322 -18.92 -5.53 -12.94
CA ILE A 322 -17.65 -6.05 -13.40
C ILE A 322 -17.20 -5.25 -14.63
N MET A 323 -16.04 -4.64 -14.54
CA MET A 323 -15.32 -4.11 -15.69
C MET A 323 -14.48 -5.23 -16.29
N SER A 324 -14.56 -5.42 -17.58
CA SER A 324 -13.87 -6.51 -18.29
C SER A 324 -13.00 -5.96 -19.41
N ALA A 325 -11.74 -6.43 -19.47
CA ALA A 325 -10.86 -6.23 -20.60
C ALA A 325 -10.57 -7.57 -21.28
N LYS A 326 -10.76 -7.65 -22.60
CA LYS A 326 -10.50 -8.86 -23.41
C LYS A 326 -9.99 -8.51 -24.80
N ALA A 327 -9.36 -9.48 -25.46
CA ALA A 327 -9.06 -9.40 -26.88
C ALA A 327 -10.24 -9.96 -27.68
N THR A 328 -10.91 -9.14 -28.50
CA THR A 328 -11.97 -9.61 -29.42
C THR A 328 -11.41 -10.18 -30.72
N ILE A 329 -10.19 -9.81 -31.06
CA ILE A 329 -9.32 -10.42 -32.04
C ILE A 329 -7.94 -10.56 -31.42
N LEU A 330 -7.35 -11.74 -31.46
CA LEU A 330 -6.01 -12.04 -30.95
C LEU A 330 -5.16 -12.61 -32.08
N ASN A 331 -4.13 -11.90 -32.52
CA ASN A 331 -3.31 -12.29 -33.65
C ASN A 331 -2.19 -13.27 -33.30
N ALA A 332 -1.63 -13.14 -32.09
CA ALA A 332 -0.60 -14.05 -31.61
C ALA A 332 -0.83 -14.41 -30.13
N ALA A 333 -0.86 -15.72 -29.86
CA ALA A 333 -0.94 -16.23 -28.51
C ALA A 333 0.37 -16.00 -27.72
N ASP A 334 0.27 -15.93 -26.38
CA ASP A 334 1.38 -15.83 -25.42
C ASP A 334 2.29 -14.58 -25.53
N ASP A 335 1.93 -13.60 -26.37
CA ASP A 335 2.78 -12.45 -26.69
C ASP A 335 2.24 -11.11 -26.12
N LEU A 336 0.92 -11.04 -25.85
CA LEU A 336 0.30 -9.85 -25.26
C LEU A 336 0.49 -9.84 -23.74
N GLU A 337 0.97 -8.70 -23.23
CA GLU A 337 1.09 -8.44 -21.80
C GLU A 337 0.28 -7.19 -21.43
N PHE A 338 -0.31 -7.20 -20.23
CA PHE A 338 -1.16 -6.12 -19.72
C PHE A 338 -0.73 -5.70 -18.31
N TYR A 339 -0.61 -4.40 -18.09
CA TYR A 339 -0.18 -3.84 -16.81
C TYR A 339 -1.30 -3.14 -16.03
N MET A 340 -1.99 -2.19 -16.66
CA MET A 340 -3.06 -1.42 -16.02
C MET A 340 -3.97 -0.74 -17.03
N ILE A 341 -5.15 -0.31 -16.56
CA ILE A 341 -5.99 0.66 -17.26
C ILE A 341 -5.93 1.99 -16.49
N ARG A 342 -5.76 3.09 -17.20
CA ARG A 342 -6.00 4.44 -16.70
C ARG A 342 -7.29 4.96 -17.28
N LEU A 343 -8.16 5.48 -16.42
CA LEU A 343 -9.38 6.17 -16.79
C LEU A 343 -9.21 7.65 -16.43
N LYS A 344 -9.35 8.51 -17.42
CA LYS A 344 -9.28 9.97 -17.20
C LYS A 344 -10.67 10.54 -17.41
N ARG A 345 -11.26 11.10 -16.35
CA ARG A 345 -12.55 11.80 -16.42
C ARG A 345 -12.43 13.03 -17.31
N ILE A 346 -13.40 13.20 -18.23
CA ILE A 346 -13.43 14.33 -19.18
C ILE A 346 -14.45 15.39 -18.74
N ASN A 347 -15.55 14.98 -18.10
CA ASN A 347 -16.63 15.84 -17.61
C ASN A 347 -17.34 15.25 -16.37
#